data_113a7a264d5250422fd4d446b97ba81a
#
_entry.id   113a7a264d5250422fd4d446b97ba81a
#
_cell.length_a   1.000
_cell.length_b   1.000
_cell.length_c   1.000
_cell.angle_alpha   90.00
_cell.angle_beta   90.00
_cell.angle_gamma   90.00
#
_symmetry.space_group_name_H-M   'P 1'
#
loop_
_entity.id
_entity.type
_entity.pdbx_description
1 polymer ?
#
loop_
_entity_poly.entity_id
_entity_poly.type
_entity_poly.pdbx_seq_one_letter_code
_entity_poly.pdbx_strand_id
1 'polypeptide(L)'
;MRKFGFYILFIFSIIFGTENRKLGQTGFQFLSVTSDARSGGMADAMTTMHDKSTSLFSNPAGLSKQTERFDVNFSSNNWIAGIKHDAFSFSLSPSNGQFGVFGFSLLNVDYGELQGTMVWDNSQGFIDTKKFKPSAFAMGLGYGRSLSENFSIGGQLK
;
A
#
# COMPACT_ATOMS: atom_id res chain seq x y z
N MET A 1 -34.82 5.01 22.46
CA MET A 1 -35.22 4.39 21.19
C MET A 1 -34.90 5.21 19.93
N ARG A 2 -34.90 6.56 19.95
CA ARG A 2 -34.61 7.42 18.77
C ARG A 2 -33.17 7.35 18.25
N LYS A 3 -32.20 7.07 19.10
CA LYS A 3 -30.75 7.00 18.70
C LYS A 3 -30.39 5.69 17.97
N PHE A 4 -31.09 4.60 18.27
CA PHE A 4 -30.85 3.29 17.66
C PHE A 4 -31.24 3.26 16.17
N GLY A 5 -32.31 3.97 15.79
CA GLY A 5 -32.76 4.11 14.40
C GLY A 5 -31.74 4.85 13.52
N PHE A 6 -30.99 5.82 14.10
CA PHE A 6 -30.00 6.59 13.36
C PHE A 6 -28.76 5.75 12.99
N TYR A 7 -28.33 4.86 13.89
CA TYR A 7 -27.21 3.95 13.60
C TYR A 7 -27.57 2.88 12.56
N ILE A 8 -28.80 2.36 12.59
CA ILE A 8 -29.27 1.41 11.58
C ILE A 8 -29.35 2.09 10.21
N LEU A 9 -29.78 3.33 10.12
CA LEU A 9 -29.87 4.08 8.87
C LEU A 9 -28.48 4.41 8.30
N PHE A 10 -27.51 4.68 9.17
CA PHE A 10 -26.10 4.91 8.80
C PHE A 10 -25.43 3.64 8.29
N ILE A 11 -25.67 2.49 8.93
CA ILE A 11 -25.16 1.19 8.48
C ILE A 11 -25.81 0.80 7.13
N PHE A 12 -27.07 1.09 6.93
CA PHE A 12 -27.78 0.77 5.69
C PHE A 12 -27.30 1.61 4.50
N SER A 13 -26.86 2.85 4.72
CA SER A 13 -26.30 3.70 3.65
C SER A 13 -24.92 3.24 3.15
N ILE A 14 -24.18 2.45 3.95
CA ILE A 14 -22.88 1.89 3.56
C ILE A 14 -23.05 0.67 2.63
N ILE A 15 -24.20 0.01 2.66
CA ILE A 15 -24.45 -1.22 1.89
C ILE A 15 -24.85 -0.92 0.44
N PHE A 16 -25.37 0.27 0.14
CA PHE A 16 -25.67 0.67 -1.24
C PHE A 16 -24.46 1.34 -1.90
N GLY A 17 -23.40 0.56 -2.12
CA GLY A 17 -22.35 0.95 -3.05
C GLY A 17 -22.93 1.00 -4.46
N THR A 18 -22.86 2.16 -5.11
CA THR A 18 -23.21 2.26 -6.54
C THR A 18 -22.35 1.32 -7.35
N GLU A 19 -22.96 0.40 -8.10
CA GLU A 19 -22.25 -0.42 -9.08
C GLU A 19 -21.64 0.49 -10.17
N ASN A 20 -20.42 0.91 -9.94
CA ASN A 20 -19.62 1.52 -11.00
C ASN A 20 -19.13 0.41 -11.94
N ARG A 21 -19.85 0.18 -13.03
CA ARG A 21 -19.50 -0.76 -14.11
C ARG A 21 -18.31 -0.29 -14.95
N LYS A 22 -17.30 0.30 -14.35
CA LYS A 22 -16.05 0.63 -15.02
C LYS A 22 -15.10 -0.56 -14.90
N LEU A 23 -15.30 -1.56 -15.76
CA LEU A 23 -14.43 -2.71 -15.90
C LEU A 23 -12.99 -2.24 -16.18
N GLY A 24 -12.03 -2.72 -15.41
CA GLY A 24 -10.61 -2.44 -15.60
C GLY A 24 -10.09 -1.11 -15.05
N GLN A 25 -10.89 -0.33 -14.33
CA GLN A 25 -10.47 0.94 -13.72
C GLN A 25 -10.39 0.83 -12.19
N THR A 26 -9.69 -0.16 -11.68
CA THR A 26 -9.36 -0.23 -10.25
C THR A 26 -8.20 0.71 -9.97
N GLY A 27 -8.43 1.71 -9.12
CA GLY A 27 -7.36 2.62 -8.68
C GLY A 27 -6.36 1.92 -7.76
N PHE A 28 -5.17 2.51 -7.63
CA PHE A 28 -4.15 2.10 -6.66
C PHE A 28 -3.64 0.67 -6.78
N GLN A 29 -3.73 0.04 -7.95
CA GLN A 29 -3.22 -1.31 -8.21
C GLN A 29 -1.74 -1.48 -7.86
N PHE A 30 -0.95 -0.41 -7.97
CA PHE A 30 0.47 -0.42 -7.61
C PHE A 30 0.74 -0.73 -6.12
N LEU A 31 -0.27 -0.56 -5.25
CA LEU A 31 -0.14 -0.90 -3.83
C LEU A 31 -0.18 -2.40 -3.57
N SER A 32 -0.62 -3.22 -4.53
CA SER A 32 -0.64 -4.68 -4.41
C SER A 32 0.64 -5.36 -4.89
N VAL A 33 1.58 -4.60 -5.44
CA VAL A 33 2.86 -5.16 -5.88
C VAL A 33 3.81 -5.27 -4.71
N THR A 34 4.50 -6.40 -4.63
CA THR A 34 5.55 -6.67 -3.65
C THR A 34 6.56 -5.54 -3.56
N SER A 35 6.75 -4.99 -2.37
CA SER A 35 7.60 -3.82 -2.13
C SER A 35 9.01 -4.14 -1.69
N ASP A 36 9.31 -5.39 -1.29
CA ASP A 36 10.63 -5.79 -0.83
C ASP A 36 11.03 -7.21 -1.29
N ALA A 37 12.33 -7.49 -1.29
CA ALA A 37 12.89 -8.74 -1.79
C ALA A 37 12.47 -9.97 -0.97
N ARG A 38 12.30 -9.83 0.35
CA ARG A 38 11.88 -10.93 1.23
C ARG A 38 10.44 -11.31 0.95
N SER A 39 9.57 -10.33 0.87
CA SER A 39 8.17 -10.49 0.50
C SER A 39 8.02 -11.16 -0.87
N GLY A 40 8.80 -10.69 -1.86
CA GLY A 40 8.83 -11.30 -3.19
C GLY A 40 9.27 -12.75 -3.17
N GLY A 41 10.32 -13.08 -2.41
CA GLY A 41 10.79 -14.46 -2.25
C GLY A 41 9.80 -15.40 -1.56
N MET A 42 8.88 -14.85 -0.76
CA MET A 42 7.83 -15.58 -0.06
C MET A 42 6.46 -15.50 -0.76
N ALA A 43 6.41 -15.03 -2.00
CA ALA A 43 5.18 -14.82 -2.76
C ALA A 43 4.12 -14.03 -1.97
N ASP A 44 4.54 -12.95 -1.30
CA ASP A 44 3.74 -12.08 -0.44
C ASP A 44 3.12 -12.74 0.81
N ALA A 45 3.59 -13.92 1.22
CA ALA A 45 3.12 -14.60 2.43
C ALA A 45 3.67 -13.94 3.72
N MET A 46 3.49 -12.60 3.84
CA MET A 46 4.06 -11.78 4.93
C MET A 46 3.06 -11.40 6.02
N THR A 47 1.78 -11.73 5.87
CA THR A 47 0.71 -11.26 6.77
C THR A 47 0.96 -11.60 8.25
N THR A 48 1.57 -12.75 8.52
CA THR A 48 1.87 -13.21 9.89
C THR A 48 3.32 -12.97 10.31
N MET A 49 4.14 -12.47 9.40
CA MET A 49 5.55 -12.22 9.70
C MET A 49 5.72 -10.89 10.44
N HIS A 50 6.65 -10.89 11.38
CA HIS A 50 7.05 -9.69 12.12
C HIS A 50 8.32 -9.14 11.50
N ASP A 51 8.20 -8.17 10.61
CA ASP A 51 9.30 -7.71 9.78
C ASP A 51 9.59 -6.21 9.96
N LYS A 52 9.52 -5.73 11.20
CA LYS A 52 9.89 -4.37 11.60
C LYS A 52 9.18 -3.30 10.74
N SER A 53 9.92 -2.34 10.18
CA SER A 53 9.36 -1.25 9.37
C SER A 53 8.68 -1.72 8.08
N THR A 54 9.13 -2.84 7.48
CA THR A 54 8.52 -3.39 6.26
C THR A 54 7.14 -3.99 6.49
N SER A 55 6.77 -4.28 7.75
CA SER A 55 5.40 -4.67 8.12
C SER A 55 4.35 -3.64 7.70
N LEU A 56 4.73 -2.38 7.48
CA LEU A 56 3.85 -1.34 6.94
C LEU A 56 3.28 -1.68 5.57
N PHE A 57 3.96 -2.50 4.79
CA PHE A 57 3.50 -2.89 3.46
C PHE A 57 2.56 -4.10 3.47
N SER A 58 2.59 -4.92 4.54
CA SER A 58 1.81 -6.15 4.66
C SER A 58 0.79 -6.10 5.80
N ASN A 59 1.27 -6.04 7.04
CA ASN A 59 0.43 -6.03 8.24
C ASN A 59 1.02 -5.08 9.29
N PRO A 60 0.48 -3.86 9.44
CA PRO A 60 1.00 -2.87 10.39
C PRO A 60 1.06 -3.33 11.86
N ALA A 61 0.24 -4.34 12.25
CA ALA A 61 0.34 -4.91 13.59
C ALA A 61 1.71 -5.57 13.86
N GLY A 62 2.41 -6.02 12.81
CA GLY A 62 3.75 -6.58 12.89
C GLY A 62 4.80 -5.60 13.43
N LEU A 63 4.61 -4.29 13.27
CA LEU A 63 5.46 -3.25 13.87
C LEU A 63 5.61 -3.44 15.39
N SER A 64 4.54 -3.88 16.05
CA SER A 64 4.47 -3.99 17.51
C SER A 64 5.50 -4.94 18.11
N LYS A 65 6.07 -5.82 17.31
CA LYS A 65 7.08 -6.81 17.73
C LYS A 65 8.52 -6.33 17.52
N GLN A 66 8.69 -5.09 17.09
CA GLN A 66 10.02 -4.48 16.95
C GLN A 66 10.66 -4.32 18.32
N THR A 67 11.89 -4.84 18.47
CA THR A 67 12.72 -4.76 19.67
C THR A 67 13.71 -3.62 19.62
N GLU A 68 14.14 -3.23 18.41
CA GLU A 68 15.08 -2.15 18.20
C GLU A 68 14.38 -0.79 18.31
N ARG A 69 15.14 0.22 18.71
CA ARG A 69 14.63 1.58 18.87
C ARG A 69 14.14 2.18 17.56
N PHE A 70 14.84 1.90 16.47
CA PHE A 70 14.46 2.30 15.12
C PHE A 70 14.87 1.24 14.11
N ASP A 71 14.17 1.21 13.00
CA ASP A 71 14.48 0.38 11.85
C ASP A 71 14.24 1.18 10.57
N VAL A 72 15.11 0.98 9.59
CA VAL A 72 15.04 1.63 8.28
C VAL A 72 15.22 0.57 7.22
N ASN A 73 14.36 0.57 6.24
CA ASN A 73 14.49 -0.29 5.07
C ASN A 73 14.34 0.54 3.78
N PHE A 74 15.13 0.19 2.79
CA PHE A 74 15.00 0.67 1.43
C PHE A 74 15.03 -0.53 0.49
N SER A 75 14.10 -0.59 -0.44
CA SER A 75 13.99 -1.65 -1.44
C SER A 75 13.72 -1.05 -2.80
N SER A 76 14.32 -1.63 -3.83
CA SER A 76 14.05 -1.29 -5.22
C SER A 76 13.76 -2.56 -5.99
N ASN A 77 12.59 -2.64 -6.59
CA ASN A 77 12.12 -3.79 -7.34
C ASN A 77 11.92 -3.42 -8.81
N ASN A 78 12.64 -4.10 -9.70
CA ASN A 78 12.40 -4.03 -11.13
C ASN A 78 11.35 -5.09 -11.49
N TRP A 79 10.15 -4.63 -11.76
CA TRP A 79 9.03 -5.49 -12.09
C TRP A 79 8.91 -5.70 -13.62
N ILE A 80 7.80 -6.32 -14.04
CA ILE A 80 7.54 -6.58 -15.46
C ILE A 80 7.51 -5.28 -16.28
N ALA A 81 7.80 -5.37 -17.57
CA ALA A 81 7.75 -4.27 -18.55
C ALA A 81 8.62 -3.04 -18.18
N GLY A 82 9.66 -3.23 -17.35
CA GLY A 82 10.54 -2.13 -16.95
C GLY A 82 9.95 -1.19 -15.89
N ILE A 83 8.82 -1.54 -15.29
CA ILE A 83 8.22 -0.80 -14.18
C ILE A 83 9.11 -0.96 -12.94
N LYS A 84 9.40 0.14 -12.26
CA LYS A 84 10.21 0.15 -11.04
C LYS A 84 9.39 0.57 -9.84
N HIS A 85 9.53 -0.18 -8.75
CA HIS A 85 8.96 0.13 -7.46
C HIS A 85 10.08 0.39 -6.47
N ASP A 86 10.17 1.62 -5.97
CA ASP A 86 11.09 2.00 -4.91
C ASP A 86 10.31 2.18 -3.62
N ALA A 87 10.65 1.40 -2.62
CA ALA A 87 9.98 1.41 -1.32
C ALA A 87 10.96 1.84 -0.23
N PHE A 88 10.51 2.73 0.61
CA PHE A 88 11.20 3.16 1.82
C PHE A 88 10.28 2.96 3.01
N SER A 89 10.81 2.41 4.10
CA SER A 89 10.11 2.34 5.37
C SER A 89 11.03 2.71 6.52
N PHE A 90 10.44 3.35 7.50
CA PHE A 90 11.07 3.75 8.75
C PHE A 90 10.13 3.43 9.90
N SER A 91 10.66 2.94 11.01
CA SER A 91 9.89 2.76 12.23
C SER A 91 10.67 3.19 13.46
N LEU A 92 9.93 3.70 14.44
CA LEU A 92 10.45 4.17 15.72
C LEU A 92 9.65 3.53 16.86
N SER A 93 10.38 2.84 17.74
CA SER A 93 9.85 2.21 18.96
C SER A 93 10.30 3.01 20.19
N PRO A 94 9.55 4.04 20.62
CA PRO A 94 9.92 4.79 21.83
C PRO A 94 9.74 3.91 23.06
N SER A 95 10.65 4.09 24.04
CA SER A 95 10.60 3.37 25.32
C SER A 95 10.42 1.84 25.17
N ASN A 96 11.16 1.22 24.25
CA ASN A 96 11.10 -0.22 23.99
C ASN A 96 9.66 -0.73 23.70
N GLY A 97 8.88 0.05 23.00
CA GLY A 97 7.54 -0.35 22.55
C GLY A 97 6.42 -0.19 23.57
N GLN A 98 6.66 0.36 24.77
CA GLN A 98 5.61 0.57 25.77
C GLN A 98 4.46 1.43 25.24
N PHE A 99 4.76 2.43 24.41
CA PHE A 99 3.77 3.30 23.77
C PHE A 99 3.39 2.85 22.37
N GLY A 100 3.81 1.63 21.96
CA GLY A 100 3.68 1.14 20.60
C GLY A 100 4.82 1.63 19.70
N VAL A 101 4.73 1.26 18.43
CA VAL A 101 5.70 1.56 17.38
C VAL A 101 5.05 2.42 16.32
N PHE A 102 5.69 3.52 15.99
CA PHE A 102 5.28 4.42 14.91
C PHE A 102 6.05 4.08 13.65
N GLY A 103 5.39 4.14 12.52
CA GLY A 103 6.00 3.84 11.23
C GLY A 103 5.65 4.87 10.17
N PHE A 104 6.59 5.05 9.25
CA PHE A 104 6.43 5.84 8.04
C PHE A 104 6.82 4.99 6.84
N SER A 105 6.03 5.05 5.79
CA SER A 105 6.31 4.36 4.52
C SER A 105 6.18 5.30 3.34
N LEU A 106 7.00 5.08 2.34
CA LEU A 106 6.94 5.72 1.04
C LEU A 106 7.06 4.64 -0.03
N LEU A 107 6.19 4.69 -1.02
CA LEU A 107 6.27 3.88 -2.23
C LEU A 107 6.23 4.80 -3.43
N ASN A 108 7.21 4.68 -4.31
CA ASN A 108 7.28 5.37 -5.58
C ASN A 108 7.28 4.36 -6.71
N VAL A 109 6.49 4.62 -7.76
CA VAL A 109 6.40 3.75 -8.93
C VAL A 109 6.68 4.57 -10.18
N ASP A 110 7.69 4.14 -10.93
CA ASP A 110 8.01 4.64 -12.27
C ASP A 110 7.55 3.59 -13.30
N TYR A 111 6.59 3.96 -14.13
CA TYR A 111 6.06 3.08 -15.19
C TYR A 111 6.90 3.15 -16.48
N GLY A 112 7.99 3.91 -16.46
CA GLY A 112 8.80 4.11 -17.65
C GLY A 112 8.16 5.04 -18.68
N GLU A 113 8.69 5.00 -19.88
CA GLU A 113 8.21 5.81 -21.01
C GLU A 113 7.16 5.04 -21.81
N LEU A 114 5.97 5.61 -21.94
CA LEU A 114 4.89 5.05 -22.74
C LEU A 114 4.66 5.90 -24.00
N GLN A 115 4.46 5.24 -25.13
CA GLN A 115 4.05 5.88 -26.36
C GLN A 115 2.55 6.18 -26.32
N GLY A 116 2.20 7.44 -26.40
CA GLY A 116 0.79 7.85 -26.55
C GLY A 116 0.31 7.52 -27.96
N THR A 117 -0.95 7.08 -28.10
CA THR A 117 -1.62 6.86 -29.38
C THR A 117 -2.99 7.53 -29.38
N MET A 118 -3.43 8.00 -30.54
CA MET A 118 -4.74 8.57 -30.74
C MET A 118 -5.41 7.88 -31.94
N VAL A 119 -6.71 7.60 -31.83
CA VAL A 119 -7.50 7.04 -32.93
C VAL A 119 -7.50 8.03 -34.09
N TRP A 120 -7.19 7.54 -35.29
CA TRP A 120 -7.12 8.35 -36.48
C TRP A 120 -7.63 7.57 -37.69
N ASP A 121 -8.24 8.26 -38.62
CA ASP A 121 -8.77 7.66 -39.88
C ASP A 121 -7.65 7.48 -40.91
N ASN A 122 -6.84 6.43 -40.70
CA ASN A 122 -5.80 5.97 -41.62
C ASN A 122 -5.84 4.44 -41.72
N SER A 123 -5.00 3.85 -42.58
CA SER A 123 -4.92 2.40 -42.76
C SER A 123 -4.55 1.61 -41.47
N GLN A 124 -3.94 2.25 -40.48
CA GLN A 124 -3.55 1.66 -39.20
C GLN A 124 -4.59 1.91 -38.10
N GLY A 125 -5.53 2.84 -38.29
CA GLY A 125 -6.55 3.20 -37.31
C GLY A 125 -6.07 4.07 -36.17
N PHE A 126 -4.79 4.42 -36.10
CA PHE A 126 -4.22 5.28 -35.08
C PHE A 126 -2.99 6.05 -35.57
N ILE A 127 -2.62 7.08 -34.83
CA ILE A 127 -1.34 7.78 -34.97
C ILE A 127 -0.64 7.87 -33.61
N ASP A 128 0.68 7.84 -33.65
CA ASP A 128 1.52 8.06 -32.46
C ASP A 128 1.48 9.51 -32.04
N THR A 129 1.34 9.74 -30.75
CA THR A 129 1.41 11.07 -30.13
C THR A 129 2.68 11.21 -29.30
N LYS A 130 2.71 12.15 -28.38
CA LYS A 130 3.87 12.37 -27.50
C LYS A 130 4.06 11.19 -26.54
N LYS A 131 5.31 10.85 -26.28
CA LYS A 131 5.68 9.96 -25.18
C LYS A 131 5.41 10.65 -23.85
N PHE A 132 4.98 9.88 -22.87
CA PHE A 132 4.75 10.35 -21.49
C PHE A 132 5.27 9.34 -20.49
N LYS A 133 5.61 9.84 -19.29
CA LYS A 133 6.10 9.01 -18.17
C LYS A 133 5.12 9.09 -17.02
N PRO A 134 4.22 8.11 -16.88
CA PRO A 134 3.36 8.05 -15.73
C PRO A 134 4.18 7.64 -14.49
N SER A 135 3.80 8.18 -13.36
CA SER A 135 4.35 7.79 -12.07
C SER A 135 3.23 7.77 -11.03
N ALA A 136 3.42 6.99 -9.99
CA ALA A 136 2.53 6.97 -8.85
C ALA A 136 3.36 6.96 -7.57
N PHE A 137 2.85 7.59 -6.53
CA PHE A 137 3.48 7.47 -5.22
C PHE A 137 2.44 7.37 -4.11
N ALA A 138 2.82 6.75 -3.01
CA ALA A 138 2.02 6.68 -1.80
C ALA A 138 2.88 6.92 -0.58
N MET A 139 2.37 7.73 0.34
CA MET A 139 2.95 7.91 1.68
C MET A 139 2.01 7.33 2.71
N GLY A 140 2.57 6.72 3.75
CA GLY A 140 1.78 6.12 4.81
C GLY A 140 2.35 6.40 6.19
N LEU A 141 1.47 6.64 7.14
CA LEU A 141 1.78 6.71 8.57
C LEU A 141 1.12 5.52 9.26
N GLY A 142 1.92 4.71 9.94
CA GLY A 142 1.46 3.52 10.62
C GLY A 142 1.70 3.56 12.12
N TYR A 143 0.93 2.78 12.83
CA TYR A 143 1.08 2.56 14.26
C TYR A 143 0.78 1.09 14.56
N GLY A 144 1.59 0.49 15.42
CA GLY A 144 1.37 -0.87 15.91
C GLY A 144 1.64 -0.97 17.39
N ARG A 145 0.83 -1.76 18.12
CA ARG A 145 1.00 -1.99 19.55
C ARG A 145 0.60 -3.42 19.92
N SER A 146 1.43 -4.07 20.74
CA SER A 146 1.08 -5.32 21.41
C SER A 146 0.18 -5.03 22.61
N LEU A 147 -0.96 -5.69 22.66
CA LEU A 147 -1.89 -5.65 23.80
C LEU A 147 -1.68 -6.84 24.74
N SER A 148 -1.20 -7.97 24.20
CA SER A 148 -0.75 -9.13 24.95
C SER A 148 0.38 -9.84 24.20
N GLU A 149 0.94 -10.91 24.77
CA GLU A 149 1.99 -11.68 24.10
C GLU A 149 1.58 -12.21 22.73
N ASN A 150 0.31 -12.58 22.58
CA ASN A 150 -0.24 -13.21 21.39
C ASN A 150 -1.17 -12.30 20.58
N PHE A 151 -1.43 -11.08 21.06
CA PHE A 151 -2.36 -10.19 20.39
C PHE A 151 -1.79 -8.79 20.21
N SER A 152 -1.74 -8.37 18.96
CA SER A 152 -1.27 -7.05 18.55
C SER A 152 -2.29 -6.39 17.64
N ILE A 153 -2.37 -5.07 17.73
CA ILE A 153 -3.18 -4.24 16.84
C ILE A 153 -2.28 -3.30 16.06
N GLY A 154 -2.68 -2.96 14.88
CA GLY A 154 -1.98 -1.97 14.06
C GLY A 154 -2.88 -1.42 12.98
N GLY A 155 -2.54 -0.25 12.51
CA GLY A 155 -3.22 0.40 11.42
C GLY A 155 -2.28 1.34 10.69
N GLN A 156 -2.64 1.65 9.45
CA GLN A 156 -1.92 2.58 8.61
C GLN A 156 -2.90 3.46 7.85
N LEU A 157 -2.56 4.74 7.75
CA LEU A 157 -3.22 5.70 6.87
C LEU A 157 -2.27 5.94 5.67
N LYS A 158 -2.79 5.75 4.48
CA LYS A 158 -2.09 6.03 3.22
C LYS A 158 -2.81 7.11 2.42
#